data_6054f43d01bf64554d689eafca0db1fb
#
_entry.id   6054f43d01bf64554d689eafca0db1fb
#
_cell.length_a   1.000
_cell.length_b   1.000
_cell.length_c   1.000
_cell.angle_alpha   90.00
_cell.angle_beta   90.00
_cell.angle_gamma   90.00
#
_symmetry.space_group_name_H-M   'P 1'
#
loop_
_entity.id
_entity.type
_entity.pdbx_description
1 polymer ?
#
loop_
_entity_poly.entity_id
_entity_poly.type
_entity_poly.pdbx_seq_one_letter_code
_entity_poly.pdbx_strand_id
1 'polypeptide(L)'
;MLFRSTHYDTLEAFRAASLVSVHLETGRTHQIRVHMAALRHPVVGDLLYGADPVLAARLGLTRQWLHAVSLTFAHPADGREVSFTSTYPADLARALDILRAEN
;
A
#
# COMPACT_ATOMS: atom_id res chain seq x y z
N MET A 1 12.15 -17.52 -0.04
CA MET A 1 10.85 -17.26 0.54
C MET A 1 9.79 -17.18 -0.55
N LEU A 2 8.64 -17.78 -0.32
CA LEU A 2 7.56 -17.77 -1.29
C LEU A 2 6.57 -16.65 -0.97
N PHE A 3 6.18 -15.91 -2.00
CA PHE A 3 5.20 -14.82 -1.88
C PHE A 3 3.88 -15.18 -2.57
N ARG A 4 3.49 -16.44 -2.49
CA ARG A 4 2.18 -16.81 -3.01
C ARG A 4 1.10 -16.13 -2.19
N SER A 5 -0.07 -16.03 -2.75
CA SER A 5 -1.21 -15.34 -2.15
C SER A 5 -1.08 -13.83 -2.12
N THR A 6 -0.08 -13.27 -2.80
CA THR A 6 0.05 -11.83 -2.98
C THR A 6 -0.16 -11.49 -4.44
N HIS A 7 -1.22 -10.76 -4.71
CA HIS A 7 -1.55 -10.28 -6.05
C HIS A 7 -1.60 -8.77 -6.02
N TYR A 8 -1.06 -8.12 -7.04
CA TYR A 8 -1.12 -6.67 -7.12
C TYR A 8 -1.45 -6.22 -8.54
N ASP A 9 -2.18 -5.10 -8.62
CA ASP A 9 -2.51 -4.44 -9.87
C ASP A 9 -2.10 -2.98 -9.77
N THR A 10 -1.49 -2.45 -10.82
CA THR A 10 -1.15 -1.04 -10.88
C THR A 10 -2.40 -0.24 -11.20
N LEU A 11 -2.80 0.62 -10.27
CA LEU A 11 -3.96 1.49 -10.46
C LEU A 11 -3.58 2.78 -11.17
N GLU A 12 -2.40 3.33 -10.85
CA GLU A 12 -1.96 4.61 -11.37
C GLU A 12 -0.43 4.66 -11.36
N ALA A 13 0.18 5.10 -12.45
CA ALA A 13 1.62 5.21 -12.55
C ALA A 13 2.04 6.67 -12.56
N PHE A 14 3.04 7.00 -11.74
CA PHE A 14 3.62 8.34 -11.64
C PHE A 14 5.09 8.29 -12.03
N ARG A 15 5.73 9.45 -12.16
CA ARG A 15 7.16 9.51 -12.49
C ARG A 15 8.03 8.87 -11.42
N ALA A 16 7.72 9.10 -10.15
CA ALA A 16 8.54 8.68 -9.03
C ALA A 16 8.05 7.39 -8.34
N ALA A 17 6.80 6.99 -8.56
CA ALA A 17 6.20 5.86 -7.86
C ALA A 17 4.97 5.36 -8.63
N SER A 18 4.35 4.30 -8.12
CA SER A 18 3.09 3.78 -8.66
C SER A 18 2.13 3.48 -7.51
N LEU A 19 0.85 3.74 -7.75
CA LEU A 19 -0.21 3.34 -6.83
C LEU A 19 -0.65 1.93 -7.21
N VAL A 20 -0.56 1.01 -6.27
CA VAL A 20 -0.83 -0.41 -6.50
C VAL A 20 -1.91 -0.90 -5.55
N SER A 21 -2.83 -1.69 -6.07
CA SER A 21 -3.78 -2.43 -5.25
C SER A 21 -3.19 -3.81 -4.97
N VAL A 22 -3.13 -4.18 -3.69
CA VAL A 22 -2.56 -5.46 -3.26
C VAL A 22 -3.65 -6.29 -2.64
N HIS A 23 -3.74 -7.55 -3.06
CA HIS A 23 -4.70 -8.51 -2.54
C HIS A 23 -3.95 -9.64 -1.85
N LEU A 24 -4.27 -9.86 -0.57
CA LEU A 24 -3.63 -10.88 0.24
C LEU A 24 -4.66 -11.89 0.72
N GLU A 25 -4.30 -13.17 0.72
CA GLU A 25 -5.10 -14.19 1.38
C GLU A 25 -4.99 -14.09 2.90
N THR A 26 -3.81 -13.67 3.38
CA THR A 26 -3.58 -13.39 4.79
C THR A 26 -3.14 -11.94 4.90
N GLY A 27 -3.95 -11.13 5.57
CA GLY A 27 -3.76 -9.68 5.57
C GLY A 27 -2.72 -9.18 6.55
N ARG A 28 -1.44 -9.46 6.34
CA ARG A 28 -0.37 -8.92 7.18
C ARG A 28 0.39 -7.83 6.45
N THR A 29 0.31 -6.62 6.97
CA THR A 29 1.02 -5.44 6.48
C THR A 29 2.52 -5.71 6.30
N HIS A 30 3.13 -6.41 7.25
CA HIS A 30 4.56 -6.72 7.20
C HIS A 30 4.92 -7.56 5.97
N GLN A 31 4.06 -8.49 5.57
CA GLN A 31 4.30 -9.31 4.36
C GLN A 31 4.36 -8.46 3.10
N ILE A 32 3.51 -7.45 2.98
CA ILE A 32 3.52 -6.53 1.83
C ILE A 32 4.85 -5.79 1.77
N ARG A 33 5.30 -5.26 2.91
CA ARG A 33 6.54 -4.49 3.01
C ARG A 33 7.75 -5.34 2.61
N VAL A 34 7.84 -6.57 3.12
CA VAL A 34 8.92 -7.50 2.80
C VAL A 34 8.87 -7.91 1.33
N HIS A 35 7.69 -8.24 0.82
CA HIS A 35 7.51 -8.67 -0.55
C HIS A 35 7.93 -7.57 -1.55
N MET A 36 7.47 -6.36 -1.34
CA MET A 36 7.80 -5.25 -2.24
C MET A 36 9.28 -4.90 -2.19
N ALA A 37 9.91 -4.97 -1.02
CA ALA A 37 11.35 -4.76 -0.88
C ALA A 37 12.15 -5.85 -1.62
N ALA A 38 11.70 -7.10 -1.55
CA ALA A 38 12.34 -8.21 -2.26
C ALA A 38 12.28 -8.04 -3.78
N LEU A 39 11.24 -7.41 -4.29
CA LEU A 39 11.10 -7.07 -5.71
C LEU A 39 11.90 -5.82 -6.10
N ARG A 40 12.62 -5.21 -5.16
CA ARG A 40 13.35 -3.95 -5.33
C ARG A 40 12.43 -2.76 -5.63
N HIS A 41 11.20 -2.84 -5.14
CA HIS A 41 10.20 -1.78 -5.21
C HIS A 41 9.62 -1.54 -3.82
N PRO A 42 10.44 -1.05 -2.86
CA PRO A 42 9.97 -0.85 -1.49
C PRO A 42 8.79 0.13 -1.46
N VAL A 43 7.91 -0.07 -0.49
CA VAL A 43 6.78 0.83 -0.28
C VAL A 43 7.30 2.24 0.01
N VAL A 44 6.76 3.25 -0.66
CA VAL A 44 7.19 4.64 -0.49
C VAL A 44 7.06 5.04 0.98
N GLY A 45 8.10 5.67 1.53
CA GLY A 45 8.16 6.05 2.94
C GLY A 45 8.64 4.95 3.88
N ASP A 46 8.84 3.74 3.39
CA ASP A 46 9.28 2.61 4.20
C ASP A 46 10.80 2.56 4.28
N LEU A 47 11.38 3.42 5.09
CA LEU A 47 12.82 3.58 5.20
C LEU A 47 13.50 2.34 5.77
N LEU A 48 12.79 1.58 6.60
CA LEU A 48 13.32 0.35 7.17
C LEU A 48 13.64 -0.70 6.09
N TYR A 49 12.86 -0.72 5.03
CA TYR A 49 13.03 -1.66 3.90
C TYR A 49 13.63 -1.01 2.66
N GLY A 50 14.29 0.12 2.80
CA GLY A 50 15.13 0.67 1.76
C GLY A 50 14.48 1.66 0.81
N ALA A 51 13.32 2.22 1.16
CA ALA A 51 12.70 3.26 0.37
C ALA A 51 13.55 4.53 0.32
N ASP A 52 13.44 5.29 -0.76
CA ASP A 52 14.19 6.52 -0.96
C ASP A 52 13.78 7.58 0.08
N PRO A 53 14.69 8.01 0.97
CA PRO A 53 14.38 9.01 1.98
C PRO A 53 14.14 10.40 1.39
N VAL A 54 14.71 10.71 0.24
CA VAL A 54 14.50 12.00 -0.43
C VAL A 54 13.07 12.09 -0.95
N LEU A 55 12.58 11.01 -1.55
CA LEU A 55 11.18 10.96 -2.00
C LEU A 55 10.21 11.06 -0.82
N ALA A 56 10.47 10.33 0.27
CA ALA A 56 9.63 10.39 1.46
C ALA A 56 9.55 11.82 2.01
N ALA A 57 10.69 12.52 2.10
CA ALA A 57 10.73 13.89 2.58
C ALA A 57 9.94 14.84 1.67
N ARG A 58 10.09 14.69 0.36
CA ARG A 58 9.36 15.51 -0.62
C ARG A 58 7.86 15.34 -0.51
N LEU A 59 7.41 14.13 -0.20
CA LEU A 59 5.99 13.82 -0.03
C LEU A 59 5.47 14.09 1.38
N GLY A 60 6.34 14.50 2.29
CA GLY A 60 5.98 14.78 3.67
C GLY A 60 5.63 13.53 4.47
N LEU A 61 6.18 12.39 4.11
CA LEU A 61 5.88 11.12 4.76
C LEU A 61 6.86 10.82 5.89
N THR A 62 6.33 10.37 7.03
CA THR A 62 7.11 9.89 8.17
C THR A 62 6.91 8.40 8.40
N ARG A 63 6.14 7.74 7.53
CA ARG A 63 5.82 6.31 7.59
C ARG A 63 5.61 5.77 6.18
N GLN A 64 5.53 4.46 6.07
CA GLN A 64 5.23 3.80 4.79
C GLN A 64 3.84 4.19 4.29
N TRP A 65 3.72 4.40 2.98
CA TRP A 65 2.46 4.66 2.32
C TRP A 65 1.75 3.33 2.08
N LEU A 66 1.01 2.87 3.08
CA LEU A 66 0.32 1.59 3.05
C LEU A 66 -0.97 1.71 3.84
N HIS A 67 -2.09 1.35 3.22
CA HIS A 67 -3.41 1.52 3.82
C HIS A 67 -4.36 0.41 3.38
N ALA A 68 -5.08 -0.16 4.33
CA ALA A 68 -6.14 -1.11 4.04
C ALA A 68 -7.40 -0.34 3.62
N VAL A 69 -7.74 -0.41 2.32
CA VAL A 69 -8.87 0.32 1.76
C VAL A 69 -10.18 -0.42 2.01
N SER A 70 -10.17 -1.73 1.87
CA SER A 70 -11.38 -2.53 2.05
C SER A 70 -11.08 -3.85 2.73
N LEU A 71 -12.07 -4.33 3.46
CA LEU A 71 -12.05 -5.62 4.13
C LEU A 71 -13.38 -6.30 3.87
N THR A 72 -13.34 -7.54 3.36
CA THR A 72 -14.53 -8.35 3.12
C THR A 72 -14.37 -9.70 3.80
N PHE A 73 -15.37 -10.12 4.53
CA PHE A 73 -15.35 -11.42 5.21
C PHE A 73 -16.77 -11.96 5.38
N ALA A 74 -16.87 -13.28 5.61
CA ALA A 74 -18.15 -13.91 5.93
C ALA A 74 -18.51 -13.64 7.40
N HIS A 75 -19.76 -13.20 7.62
CA HIS A 75 -20.23 -12.94 8.98
C HIS A 75 -20.33 -14.26 9.75
N PRO A 76 -19.77 -14.35 10.98
CA PRO A 76 -19.70 -15.64 11.69
C PRO A 76 -21.06 -16.20 12.11
N ALA A 77 -22.09 -15.35 12.24
CA ALA A 77 -23.42 -15.80 12.69
C ALA A 77 -24.25 -16.43 11.57
N ASP A 78 -24.18 -15.91 10.35
CA ASP A 78 -25.07 -16.31 9.26
C ASP A 78 -24.35 -16.56 7.91
N GLY A 79 -23.04 -16.45 7.88
CA GLY A 79 -22.25 -16.64 6.66
C GLY A 79 -22.38 -15.54 5.62
N ARG A 80 -23.12 -14.48 5.92
CA ARG A 80 -23.32 -13.34 5.02
C ARG A 80 -22.01 -12.61 4.78
N GLU A 81 -21.77 -12.19 3.55
CA GLU A 81 -20.60 -11.41 3.23
C GLU A 81 -20.73 -9.98 3.77
N VAL A 82 -19.72 -9.53 4.49
CA VAL A 82 -19.67 -8.20 5.10
C VAL A 82 -18.42 -7.47 4.56
N SER A 83 -18.61 -6.23 4.10
CA SER A 83 -17.53 -5.41 3.55
C SER A 83 -17.44 -4.08 4.26
N PHE A 84 -16.20 -3.65 4.54
CA PHE A 84 -15.89 -2.32 5.10
C PHE A 84 -14.90 -1.62 4.18
N THR A 85 -15.09 -0.32 3.97
CA THR A 85 -14.23 0.49 3.13
C THR A 85 -13.71 1.69 3.93
N SER A 86 -12.46 2.05 3.73
CA SER A 86 -11.82 3.16 4.43
C SER A 86 -11.20 4.12 3.42
N THR A 87 -11.25 5.42 3.73
CA THR A 87 -10.57 6.45 2.94
C THR A 87 -9.15 6.63 3.42
N TYR A 88 -8.28 7.19 2.57
CA TYR A 88 -6.89 7.42 2.94
C TYR A 88 -6.76 8.47 4.04
N PRO A 89 -5.89 8.25 5.04
CA PRO A 89 -5.51 9.29 5.99
C PRO A 89 -4.95 10.53 5.28
N ALA A 90 -5.02 11.68 5.94
CA ALA A 90 -4.65 12.96 5.33
C ALA A 90 -3.20 13.00 4.81
N ASP A 91 -2.25 12.40 5.53
CA ASP A 91 -0.85 12.37 5.12
C ASP A 91 -0.66 11.54 3.84
N LEU A 92 -1.34 10.40 3.72
CA LEU A 92 -1.27 9.55 2.54
C LEU A 92 -1.99 10.17 1.36
N ALA A 93 -3.14 10.80 1.58
CA ALA A 93 -3.87 11.51 0.53
C ALA A 93 -3.06 12.67 -0.03
N ARG A 94 -2.39 13.42 0.83
CA ARG A 94 -1.53 14.55 0.43
C ARG A 94 -0.35 14.07 -0.42
N ALA A 95 0.31 12.99 0.00
CA ALA A 95 1.41 12.42 -0.77
C ALA A 95 0.97 12.01 -2.17
N LEU A 96 -0.20 11.40 -2.28
CA LEU A 96 -0.77 10.99 -3.57
C LEU A 96 -1.07 12.20 -4.46
N ASP A 97 -1.62 13.27 -3.89
CA ASP A 97 -1.89 14.50 -4.63
C ASP A 97 -0.60 15.13 -5.16
N ILE A 98 0.48 15.10 -4.38
CA ILE A 98 1.78 15.62 -4.82
C ILE A 98 2.30 14.80 -6.02
N LEU A 99 2.23 13.48 -5.94
CA LEU A 99 2.66 12.60 -7.03
C LEU A 99 1.87 12.87 -8.31
N ARG A 100 0.57 13.08 -8.19
CA ARG A 100 -0.29 13.39 -9.33
C ARG A 100 0.05 14.75 -9.95
N ALA A 101 0.38 15.73 -9.12
CA ALA A 101 0.74 17.06 -9.59
C ALA A 101 2.09 17.10 -10.30
N GLU A 102 3.00 16.20 -9.97
CA GLU A 102 4.32 16.10 -10.61
C GLU A 102 4.28 15.41 -11.97
N ASN A 103 3.20 14.79 -12.29
CA ASN A 103 3.09 13.96 -13.49
C ASN A 103 2.89 14.79 -14.78
#